data_d12c9cdd75ab1c53e218fb363bfe35d1
#
_entry.id   d12c9cdd75ab1c53e218fb363bfe35d1
#
_cell.length_a   1.000
_cell.length_b   1.000
_cell.length_c   1.000
_cell.angle_alpha   90.00
_cell.angle_beta   90.00
_cell.angle_gamma   90.00
#
_symmetry.space_group_name_H-M   'P 1'
#
loop_
_entity.id
_entity.type
_entity.pdbx_description
1 polymer ?
#
loop_
_entity_poly.entity_id
_entity_poly.type
_entity_poly.pdbx_seq_one_letter_code
_entity_poly.pdbx_strand_id
1 'polypeptide(L)'
;MKISGSVLNDASLHATSPDRVLQTALTALRQGNFVEVLDQFNDQFTFTDHALDLEFKDKERLGEFLAKMREHFPDSDRRTTTIFNSEDCVTSEWILTATHSEPFLTRSFRKVSVCVRGVSVVQIEHGRISHWSDYYDQVQSRRYTVAASFTEWIAV
;
A
#
# COMPACT_ATOMS: atom_id res chain seq x y z
N MET A 1 -40.25 -41.93 -14.81
CA MET A 1 -38.82 -41.69 -14.59
C MET A 1 -38.64 -40.18 -14.51
N LYS A 2 -38.56 -39.63 -13.28
CA LYS A 2 -38.38 -38.17 -13.03
C LYS A 2 -36.94 -37.92 -12.81
N ILE A 3 -36.29 -37.12 -13.66
CA ILE A 3 -34.95 -36.66 -13.50
C ILE A 3 -35.03 -35.35 -12.66
N SER A 4 -34.63 -35.46 -11.41
CA SER A 4 -34.51 -34.30 -10.52
C SER A 4 -33.22 -33.56 -10.89
N GLY A 5 -33.37 -32.41 -11.55
CA GLY A 5 -32.27 -31.49 -11.77
C GLY A 5 -31.93 -30.76 -10.46
N SER A 6 -30.78 -31.05 -9.90
CA SER A 6 -30.24 -30.25 -8.80
C SER A 6 -29.81 -28.90 -9.38
N VAL A 7 -30.51 -27.85 -8.98
CA VAL A 7 -30.07 -26.46 -9.19
C VAL A 7 -28.84 -26.25 -8.29
N LEU A 8 -27.65 -26.26 -8.88
CA LEU A 8 -26.45 -25.81 -8.22
C LEU A 8 -26.58 -24.31 -7.93
N ASN A 9 -26.60 -23.99 -6.67
CA ASN A 9 -26.72 -22.64 -6.17
C ASN A 9 -25.46 -21.86 -6.59
N ASP A 10 -25.61 -20.97 -7.57
CA ASP A 10 -24.58 -20.14 -8.17
C ASP A 10 -24.29 -18.91 -7.28
N ALA A 11 -24.07 -19.15 -5.99
CA ALA A 11 -23.77 -18.11 -5.01
C ALA A 11 -22.27 -17.77 -4.89
N SER A 12 -21.40 -18.43 -5.69
CA SER A 12 -19.94 -18.19 -5.63
C SER A 12 -19.42 -17.20 -6.70
N LEU A 13 -20.29 -16.56 -7.49
CA LEU A 13 -19.89 -15.80 -8.68
C LEU A 13 -19.58 -14.32 -8.45
N HIS A 14 -19.55 -13.82 -7.20
CA HIS A 14 -19.25 -12.38 -6.94
C HIS A 14 -18.26 -12.11 -5.80
N ALA A 15 -17.48 -13.06 -5.35
CA ALA A 15 -16.37 -12.73 -4.48
C ALA A 15 -15.28 -12.05 -5.33
N THR A 16 -15.04 -10.77 -5.10
CA THR A 16 -13.95 -10.04 -5.74
C THR A 16 -12.63 -10.74 -5.36
N SER A 17 -11.84 -11.19 -6.35
CA SER A 17 -10.58 -11.88 -6.08
C SER A 17 -9.61 -10.97 -5.33
N PRO A 18 -8.77 -11.52 -4.41
CA PRO A 18 -7.85 -10.73 -3.58
C PRO A 18 -6.93 -9.81 -4.38
N ASP A 19 -6.42 -10.26 -5.53
CA ASP A 19 -5.59 -9.47 -6.41
C ASP A 19 -6.33 -8.25 -6.99
N ARG A 20 -7.63 -8.35 -7.26
CA ARG A 20 -8.43 -7.22 -7.74
C ARG A 20 -8.59 -6.14 -6.67
N VAL A 21 -8.83 -6.53 -5.42
CA VAL A 21 -8.92 -5.58 -4.29
C VAL A 21 -7.60 -4.83 -4.15
N LEU A 22 -6.47 -5.55 -4.15
CA LEU A 22 -5.14 -4.94 -4.10
C LEU A 22 -4.89 -4.02 -5.30
N GLN A 23 -5.19 -4.45 -6.52
CA GLN A 23 -4.99 -3.65 -7.72
C GLN A 23 -5.82 -2.36 -7.71
N THR A 24 -7.07 -2.42 -7.21
CA THR A 24 -7.91 -1.24 -7.04
C THR A 24 -7.27 -0.27 -6.06
N ALA A 25 -6.85 -0.75 -4.88
CA ALA A 25 -6.17 0.08 -3.88
C ALA A 25 -4.88 0.71 -4.42
N LEU A 26 -4.05 -0.05 -5.12
CA LEU A 26 -2.79 0.44 -5.70
C LEU A 26 -3.03 1.47 -6.83
N THR A 27 -4.07 1.27 -7.63
CA THR A 27 -4.45 2.21 -8.69
C THR A 27 -4.92 3.53 -8.10
N ALA A 28 -5.80 3.47 -7.11
CA ALA A 28 -6.29 4.64 -6.38
C ALA A 28 -5.15 5.38 -5.67
N LEU A 29 -4.22 4.64 -5.04
CA LEU A 29 -3.03 5.20 -4.39
C LEU A 29 -2.15 5.99 -5.39
N ARG A 30 -1.92 5.43 -6.57
CA ARG A 30 -1.15 6.10 -7.64
C ARG A 30 -1.83 7.39 -8.10
N GLN A 31 -3.15 7.40 -8.18
CA GLN A 31 -3.96 8.56 -8.56
C GLN A 31 -4.09 9.61 -7.45
N GLY A 32 -3.68 9.29 -6.22
CA GLY A 32 -3.90 10.13 -5.04
C GLY A 32 -5.35 10.15 -4.56
N ASN A 33 -6.14 9.17 -4.98
CA ASN A 33 -7.52 9.01 -4.54
C ASN A 33 -7.57 8.20 -3.23
N PHE A 34 -7.22 8.86 -2.13
CA PHE A 34 -7.12 8.18 -0.83
C PHE A 34 -8.47 7.71 -0.29
N VAL A 35 -9.56 8.35 -0.66
CA VAL A 35 -10.91 7.89 -0.29
C VAL A 35 -11.14 6.48 -0.86
N GLU A 36 -10.86 6.28 -2.13
CA GLU A 36 -11.01 4.97 -2.78
C GLU A 36 -10.03 3.92 -2.22
N VAL A 37 -8.81 4.33 -1.83
CA VAL A 37 -7.87 3.44 -1.12
C VAL A 37 -8.49 2.95 0.18
N LEU A 38 -9.00 3.87 1.02
CA LEU A 38 -9.58 3.56 2.33
C LEU A 38 -10.88 2.76 2.24
N ASP A 39 -11.63 2.90 1.14
CA ASP A 39 -12.83 2.11 0.87
C ASP A 39 -12.51 0.63 0.59
N GLN A 40 -11.26 0.30 0.21
CA GLN A 40 -10.84 -1.09 0.07
C GLN A 40 -10.57 -1.77 1.42
N PHE A 41 -10.45 -1.03 2.51
CA PHE A 41 -10.23 -1.58 3.85
C PHE A 41 -11.52 -1.89 4.58
N ASN A 42 -11.52 -2.95 5.38
CA ASN A 42 -12.56 -3.24 6.36
C ASN A 42 -12.65 -2.09 7.39
N ASP A 43 -13.75 -2.05 8.15
CA ASP A 43 -13.86 -1.11 9.26
C ASP A 43 -12.90 -1.47 10.39
N GLN A 44 -12.65 -2.76 10.59
CA GLN A 44 -11.60 -3.28 11.45
C GLN A 44 -10.47 -3.81 10.56
N PHE A 45 -9.35 -3.13 10.57
CA PHE A 45 -8.17 -3.47 9.78
C PHE A 45 -6.89 -3.17 10.55
N THR A 46 -5.78 -3.70 10.05
CA THR A 46 -4.43 -3.31 10.47
C THR A 46 -3.59 -3.05 9.24
N PHE A 47 -3.01 -1.86 9.14
CA PHE A 47 -1.96 -1.53 8.18
C PHE A 47 -0.64 -1.39 8.94
N THR A 48 0.38 -2.14 8.55
CA THR A 48 1.71 -2.11 9.17
C THR A 48 2.79 -1.82 8.14
N ASP A 49 3.58 -0.79 8.36
CA ASP A 49 4.84 -0.54 7.68
C ASP A 49 5.99 -0.99 8.59
N HIS A 50 6.52 -2.17 8.35
CA HIS A 50 7.57 -2.76 9.20
C HIS A 50 8.90 -2.05 9.09
N ALA A 51 9.16 -1.38 7.98
CA ALA A 51 10.39 -0.64 7.81
C ALA A 51 10.40 0.69 8.58
N LEU A 52 9.23 1.30 8.75
CA LEU A 52 9.05 2.56 9.49
C LEU A 52 8.59 2.35 10.94
N ASP A 53 8.30 1.10 11.33
CA ASP A 53 7.72 0.76 12.65
C ASP A 53 6.40 1.50 12.90
N LEU A 54 5.52 1.53 11.89
CA LEU A 54 4.23 2.20 11.94
C LEU A 54 3.09 1.19 11.87
N GLU A 55 2.05 1.42 12.67
CA GLU A 55 0.81 0.65 12.63
C GLU A 55 -0.40 1.59 12.65
N PHE A 56 -1.37 1.33 11.76
CA PHE A 56 -2.63 2.06 11.67
C PHE A 56 -3.80 1.10 11.76
N LYS A 57 -4.80 1.45 12.57
CA LYS A 57 -6.08 0.74 12.75
C LYS A 57 -7.28 1.66 12.55
N ASP A 58 -7.01 2.89 12.14
CA ASP A 58 -7.97 3.95 11.92
C ASP A 58 -7.81 4.54 10.52
N LYS A 59 -8.91 4.65 9.78
CA LYS A 59 -8.90 5.11 8.38
C LYS A 59 -8.49 6.57 8.24
N GLU A 60 -8.88 7.43 9.19
CA GLU A 60 -8.53 8.86 9.15
C GLU A 60 -7.02 9.03 9.28
N ARG A 61 -6.41 8.37 10.27
CA ARG A 61 -4.95 8.42 10.48
C ARG A 61 -4.16 7.80 9.32
N LEU A 62 -4.64 6.68 8.76
CA LEU A 62 -4.02 6.10 7.57
C LEU A 62 -4.14 7.06 6.38
N GLY A 63 -5.29 7.71 6.19
CA GLY A 63 -5.50 8.70 5.14
C GLY A 63 -4.56 9.89 5.26
N GLU A 64 -4.39 10.43 6.48
CA GLU A 64 -3.43 11.52 6.75
C GLU A 64 -1.98 11.10 6.43
N PHE A 65 -1.60 9.90 6.82
CA PHE A 65 -0.28 9.35 6.49
C PHE A 65 -0.06 9.26 4.98
N LEU A 66 -1.01 8.70 4.23
CA LEU A 66 -0.92 8.58 2.77
C LEU A 66 -0.86 9.96 2.09
N ALA A 67 -1.61 10.94 2.59
CA ALA A 67 -1.60 12.31 2.08
C ALA A 67 -0.24 12.98 2.33
N LYS A 68 0.33 12.86 3.52
CA LYS A 68 1.67 13.36 3.85
C LYS A 68 2.75 12.71 2.98
N MET A 69 2.67 11.40 2.77
CA MET A 69 3.60 10.68 1.88
C MET A 69 3.53 11.23 0.45
N ARG A 70 2.35 11.50 -0.07
CA ARG A 70 2.16 12.10 -1.40
C ARG A 70 2.68 13.54 -1.47
N GLU A 71 2.52 14.33 -0.40
CA GLU A 71 3.03 15.69 -0.33
C GLU A 71 4.57 15.71 -0.37
N HIS A 72 5.23 14.80 0.37
CA HIS A 72 6.68 14.72 0.41
C HIS A 72 7.31 14.08 -0.83
N PHE A 73 6.58 13.17 -1.47
CA PHE A 73 7.00 12.44 -2.66
C PHE A 73 5.94 12.54 -3.77
N PRO A 74 5.73 13.73 -4.35
CA PRO A 74 4.64 13.96 -5.30
C PRO A 74 4.77 13.14 -6.59
N ASP A 75 5.99 12.76 -6.95
CA ASP A 75 6.32 11.94 -8.12
C ASP A 75 6.49 10.44 -7.79
N SER A 76 6.09 10.02 -6.57
CA SER A 76 6.22 8.62 -6.18
C SER A 76 5.43 7.70 -7.12
N ASP A 77 6.11 6.69 -7.63
CA ASP A 77 5.52 5.64 -8.48
C ASP A 77 5.87 4.26 -7.91
N ARG A 78 4.84 3.54 -7.48
CA ARG A 78 4.95 2.17 -6.99
C ARG A 78 4.48 1.20 -8.06
N ARG A 79 5.39 0.42 -8.61
CA ARG A 79 5.12 -0.60 -9.63
C ARG A 79 5.20 -1.98 -9.03
N THR A 80 4.13 -2.73 -9.18
CA THR A 80 4.12 -4.15 -8.86
C THR A 80 4.89 -4.90 -9.94
N THR A 81 5.81 -5.76 -9.52
CA THR A 81 6.62 -6.61 -10.40
C THR A 81 6.11 -8.04 -10.45
N THR A 82 5.58 -8.54 -9.33
CA THR A 82 5.08 -9.91 -9.21
C THR A 82 3.89 -9.93 -8.26
N ILE A 83 2.90 -10.78 -8.54
CA ILE A 83 1.77 -11.02 -7.66
C ILE A 83 1.65 -12.53 -7.45
N PHE A 84 1.54 -12.93 -6.19
CA PHE A 84 1.18 -14.28 -5.77
C PHE A 84 -0.17 -14.21 -5.07
N ASN A 85 -1.09 -15.05 -5.48
CA ASN A 85 -2.47 -15.03 -5.00
C ASN A 85 -2.82 -16.37 -4.33
N SER A 86 -3.50 -16.30 -3.22
CA SER A 86 -4.14 -17.44 -2.57
C SER A 86 -5.63 -17.13 -2.35
N GLU A 87 -6.32 -17.96 -1.59
CA GLU A 87 -7.77 -17.87 -1.42
C GLU A 87 -8.19 -16.55 -0.73
N ASP A 88 -7.43 -16.13 0.27
CA ASP A 88 -7.71 -14.96 1.14
C ASP A 88 -6.53 -13.99 1.31
N CYS A 89 -5.42 -14.27 0.61
CA CYS A 89 -4.20 -13.50 0.75
C CYS A 89 -3.58 -13.21 -0.61
N VAL A 90 -3.08 -12.00 -0.80
CA VAL A 90 -2.28 -11.62 -1.96
C VAL A 90 -0.94 -11.06 -1.50
N THR A 91 0.14 -11.54 -2.09
CA THR A 91 1.49 -11.03 -1.89
C THR A 91 1.95 -10.36 -3.17
N SER A 92 2.49 -9.16 -3.06
CA SER A 92 3.03 -8.44 -4.21
C SER A 92 4.45 -7.97 -3.97
N GLU A 93 5.34 -8.26 -4.91
CA GLU A 93 6.64 -7.61 -4.99
C GLU A 93 6.50 -6.29 -5.75
N TRP A 94 7.24 -5.27 -5.32
CA TRP A 94 7.15 -3.96 -5.92
C TRP A 94 8.47 -3.18 -5.89
N ILE A 95 8.54 -2.18 -6.76
CA ILE A 95 9.59 -1.16 -6.79
C ILE A 95 8.91 0.19 -6.63
N LEU A 96 9.35 0.97 -5.64
CA LEU A 96 8.97 2.35 -5.44
C LEU A 96 10.10 3.26 -5.90
N THR A 97 9.78 4.20 -6.77
CA THR A 97 10.67 5.30 -7.16
C THR A 97 10.06 6.63 -6.77
N ALA A 98 10.87 7.55 -6.29
CA ALA A 98 10.45 8.90 -5.92
C ALA A 98 11.62 9.86 -5.97
N THR A 99 11.34 11.17 -5.95
CA THR A 99 12.34 12.21 -5.79
C THR A 99 12.05 13.02 -4.54
N HIS A 100 13.05 13.13 -3.70
CA HIS A 100 12.99 13.99 -2.53
C HIS A 100 13.83 15.24 -2.72
N SER A 101 13.36 16.38 -2.23
CA SER A 101 14.10 17.64 -2.25
C SER A 101 14.64 17.93 -0.86
N GLU A 102 15.96 17.89 -0.72
CA GLU A 102 16.63 18.22 0.53
C GLU A 102 17.15 19.67 0.52
N PRO A 103 17.04 20.40 1.64
CA PRO A 103 17.72 21.68 1.77
C PRO A 103 19.24 21.46 1.76
N PHE A 104 19.95 22.10 0.85
CA PHE A 104 21.40 22.09 0.75
C PHE A 104 21.97 23.48 0.99
N LEU A 105 22.75 23.65 2.07
CA LEU A 105 23.49 24.89 2.41
C LEU A 105 22.73 26.18 2.08
N THR A 106 21.83 26.58 2.95
CA THR A 106 21.21 27.91 3.08
C THR A 106 20.31 28.44 1.96
N ARG A 107 20.28 27.92 0.73
CA ARG A 107 19.35 28.37 -0.32
C ARG A 107 19.20 27.42 -1.53
N SER A 108 19.89 26.31 -1.58
CA SER A 108 19.81 25.36 -2.69
C SER A 108 19.10 24.09 -2.24
N PHE A 109 18.27 23.52 -3.11
CA PHE A 109 17.65 22.21 -2.89
C PHE A 109 18.41 21.17 -3.73
N ARG A 110 18.78 20.07 -3.13
CA ARG A 110 19.28 18.90 -3.83
C ARG A 110 18.15 17.91 -4.04
N LYS A 111 17.94 17.49 -5.27
CA LYS A 111 17.03 16.38 -5.59
C LYS A 111 17.76 15.06 -5.37
N VAL A 112 17.15 14.20 -4.58
CA VAL A 112 17.66 12.85 -4.30
C VAL A 112 16.66 11.84 -4.83
N SER A 113 17.11 10.98 -5.75
CA SER A 113 16.27 9.90 -6.25
C SER A 113 16.22 8.78 -5.22
N VAL A 114 15.01 8.31 -4.93
CA VAL A 114 14.72 7.18 -4.06
C VAL A 114 14.32 5.99 -4.93
N CYS A 115 14.91 4.83 -4.66
CA CYS A 115 14.50 3.58 -5.29
C CYS A 115 14.51 2.48 -4.23
N VAL A 116 13.35 1.95 -3.89
CA VAL A 116 13.15 0.95 -2.86
C VAL A 116 12.45 -0.26 -3.43
N ARG A 117 12.90 -1.45 -3.08
CA ARG A 117 12.22 -2.71 -3.38
C ARG A 117 11.60 -3.25 -2.11
N GLY A 118 10.39 -3.78 -2.24
CA GLY A 118 9.68 -4.33 -1.10
C GLY A 118 8.65 -5.38 -1.50
N VAL A 119 8.02 -5.88 -0.46
CA VAL A 119 6.95 -6.87 -0.54
C VAL A 119 5.79 -6.38 0.31
N SER A 120 4.58 -6.50 -0.22
CA SER A 120 3.35 -6.37 0.56
C SER A 120 2.69 -7.73 0.71
N VAL A 121 2.25 -8.01 1.93
CA VAL A 121 1.38 -9.14 2.24
C VAL A 121 0.03 -8.58 2.66
N VAL A 122 -1.03 -8.93 1.94
CA VAL A 122 -2.36 -8.35 2.13
C VAL A 122 -3.38 -9.46 2.31
N GLN A 123 -4.08 -9.46 3.43
CA GLN A 123 -5.18 -10.38 3.72
C GLN A 123 -6.51 -9.73 3.38
N ILE A 124 -7.38 -10.51 2.75
CA ILE A 124 -8.69 -10.07 2.29
C ILE A 124 -9.76 -10.88 3.02
N GLU A 125 -10.65 -10.19 3.71
CA GLU A 125 -11.82 -10.77 4.35
C GLU A 125 -13.08 -10.06 3.88
N HIS A 126 -14.09 -10.81 3.49
CA HIS A 126 -15.36 -10.28 2.99
C HIS A 126 -15.19 -9.29 1.81
N GLY A 127 -14.19 -9.55 0.94
CA GLY A 127 -13.91 -8.71 -0.23
C GLY A 127 -13.23 -7.38 0.08
N ARG A 128 -12.68 -7.20 1.29
CA ARG A 128 -11.96 -6.00 1.73
C ARG A 128 -10.68 -6.36 2.46
N ILE A 129 -9.74 -5.42 2.52
CA ILE A 129 -8.46 -5.58 3.20
C ILE A 129 -8.68 -5.60 4.71
N SER A 130 -8.32 -6.71 5.37
CA SER A 130 -8.29 -6.84 6.83
C SER A 130 -6.89 -6.57 7.39
N HIS A 131 -5.84 -7.00 6.66
CA HIS A 131 -4.45 -6.74 7.04
C HIS A 131 -3.64 -6.37 5.82
N TRP A 132 -2.76 -5.38 5.98
CA TRP A 132 -1.76 -4.98 5.00
C TRP A 132 -0.43 -4.82 5.71
N SER A 133 0.60 -5.53 5.27
CA SER A 133 1.95 -5.44 5.81
C SER A 133 2.95 -5.14 4.71
N ASP A 134 3.68 -4.03 4.83
CA ASP A 134 4.77 -3.65 3.94
C ASP A 134 6.13 -3.98 4.56
N TYR A 135 6.98 -4.63 3.77
CA TYR A 135 8.34 -5.03 4.12
C TYR A 135 9.32 -4.49 3.08
N TYR A 136 10.27 -3.70 3.51
CA TYR A 136 11.36 -3.21 2.65
C TYR A 136 12.57 -2.79 3.51
N ASP A 137 13.71 -2.57 2.85
CA ASP A 137 14.95 -2.20 3.55
C ASP A 137 15.03 -0.66 3.70
N GLN A 138 14.94 -0.19 4.94
CA GLN A 138 15.16 1.23 5.28
C GLN A 138 16.52 1.76 4.86
N VAL A 139 17.56 0.92 4.85
CA VAL A 139 18.91 1.35 4.46
C VAL A 139 18.95 1.74 3.00
N GLN A 140 18.16 1.08 2.15
CA GLN A 140 18.03 1.50 0.75
C GLN A 140 17.37 2.86 0.65
N SER A 141 16.31 3.13 1.41
CA SER A 141 15.67 4.44 1.44
C SER A 141 16.59 5.50 2.05
N ARG A 142 17.34 5.18 3.11
CA ARG A 142 18.30 6.10 3.78
C ARG A 142 19.55 6.40 2.98
N ARG A 143 20.01 5.52 2.10
CA ARG A 143 21.17 5.79 1.22
C ARG A 143 20.90 6.91 0.22
N TYR A 144 19.64 7.18 -0.04
CA TYR A 144 19.19 8.20 -0.96
C TYR A 144 18.61 9.43 -0.25
N THR A 145 18.29 9.31 1.04
CA THR A 145 17.93 10.40 1.94
C THR A 145 19.07 10.61 2.93
N VAL A 146 19.96 11.58 2.66
CA VAL A 146 20.96 11.99 3.63
C VAL A 146 20.24 12.73 4.75
N ALA A 147 20.19 12.10 5.92
CA ALA A 147 19.94 12.65 7.24
C ALA A 147 18.69 13.54 7.43
N ALA A 148 17.73 13.03 7.91
CA ALA A 148 16.77 13.36 8.94
C ALA A 148 15.86 12.15 9.00
N SER A 149 15.67 11.61 10.14
CA SER A 149 14.92 10.37 10.29
C SER A 149 13.58 10.51 9.60
N PHE A 150 13.28 9.61 8.66
CA PHE A 150 11.96 9.47 8.05
C PHE A 150 10.86 9.40 9.13
N THR A 151 11.22 8.95 10.32
CA THR A 151 10.44 8.94 11.55
C THR A 151 10.13 10.34 12.12
N GLU A 152 10.99 11.34 11.94
CA GLU A 152 10.71 12.70 12.43
C GLU A 152 9.63 13.42 11.60
N TRP A 153 9.42 13.02 10.36
CA TRP A 153 8.42 13.63 9.48
C TRP A 153 7.01 13.07 9.66
N ILE A 154 6.89 11.90 10.26
CA ILE A 154 5.63 11.20 10.48
C ILE A 154 5.12 11.39 11.92
N ALA A 155 5.96 11.87 12.82
CA ALA A 155 5.68 12.01 14.25
C ALA A 155 5.02 13.36 14.64
N VAL A 156 4.22 13.95 13.76
CA VAL A 156 3.42 15.15 14.08
C VAL A 156 1.94 14.85 13.95
#